data_f658c1840bff7d7106a54f54a332193a
#
_entry.id   f658c1840bff7d7106a54f54a332193a
#
_cell.length_a   1.000
_cell.length_b   1.000
_cell.length_c   1.000
_cell.angle_alpha   90.00
_cell.angle_beta   90.00
_cell.angle_gamma   90.00
#
_symmetry.space_group_name_H-M   'P 1'
#
loop_
_entity.id
_entity.type
_entity.pdbx_description
1 polymer ?
#
loop_
_entity_poly.entity_id
_entity_poly.type
_entity_poly.pdbx_seq_one_letter_code
_entity_poly.pdbx_strand_id
1 'polypeptide(L)'
;MHFRSILSILFSGLALMATAAGQDPKLSGVENYALNRPGIVMIRTEYTANVYVNSMKMDNRAFNTLLDSIQNLDHSGGVTAEQKLDIVLREMNSRPTRFFQTTFDYIKQPEQITSTGTGFFITGDGYVATNCHLIDRDDAFIRRQFILSAFRQITEASIAALETSWATHFTEQQRSLLYNTYASVYSRLFSMILYDLRKNIYVVYRSDSGSQHSDTVKRHAGVIIKGQPMPGKDIAILKIDAKEEMPVLTLASDDLPQVGEQLFVYGYPGPVTNNDFVSAASAIEPTLTTGIVSAIKRSVGGWPLVQMDANINHGSSGGPVCNQRGEVVGLTTFGSLENNGVLAAGLNFAVPVTILNEYLDSAGIDARPGSATHRFAQALEEYDRHQYGAALQSFEVVQRLNPHYPGIYKYLADCREKIQNGKGRALGAVERLLFLATIAVALLILLARFVIRRPSKL
;
A
#
# COMPACT_ATOMS: atom_id res chain seq x y z
N MET A 1 -21.37 42.93 49.74
CA MET A 1 -21.79 41.62 49.20
C MET A 1 -21.28 41.32 47.78
N HIS A 2 -20.57 42.21 47.09
CA HIS A 2 -20.16 42.02 45.68
C HIS A 2 -18.71 41.53 45.44
N PHE A 3 -17.87 41.50 46.49
CA PHE A 3 -16.47 41.06 46.32
C PHE A 3 -16.31 39.53 46.30
N ARG A 4 -17.20 38.81 46.98
CA ARG A 4 -17.21 37.33 46.98
C ARG A 4 -17.69 36.72 45.65
N SER A 5 -18.54 37.41 44.91
CA SER A 5 -19.06 36.93 43.61
C SER A 5 -18.04 37.03 42.48
N ILE A 6 -17.12 38.01 42.49
CA ILE A 6 -16.09 38.19 41.47
C ILE A 6 -14.96 37.16 41.65
N LEU A 7 -14.63 36.84 42.91
CA LEU A 7 -13.62 35.81 43.20
C LEU A 7 -14.13 34.42 42.83
N SER A 8 -15.42 34.14 42.97
CA SER A 8 -16.06 32.88 42.57
C SER A 8 -16.05 32.68 41.05
N ILE A 9 -16.23 33.75 40.25
CA ILE A 9 -16.23 33.70 38.79
C ILE A 9 -14.80 33.49 38.26
N LEU A 10 -13.79 34.09 38.89
CA LEU A 10 -12.37 33.90 38.54
C LEU A 10 -11.89 32.49 38.91
N PHE A 11 -12.33 31.92 40.03
CA PHE A 11 -11.99 30.55 40.41
C PHE A 11 -12.72 29.50 39.51
N SER A 12 -13.98 29.80 39.12
CA SER A 12 -14.70 28.92 38.17
C SER A 12 -14.11 28.97 36.77
N GLY A 13 -13.59 30.13 36.33
CA GLY A 13 -12.88 30.26 35.07
C GLY A 13 -11.51 29.53 35.04
N LEU A 14 -10.77 29.53 36.17
CA LEU A 14 -9.53 28.78 36.31
C LEU A 14 -9.76 27.27 36.42
N ALA A 15 -10.84 26.84 37.06
CA ALA A 15 -11.26 25.45 37.16
C ALA A 15 -11.71 24.88 35.79
N LEU A 16 -12.36 25.71 34.94
CA LEU A 16 -12.74 25.29 33.57
C LEU A 16 -11.53 25.17 32.63
N MET A 17 -10.47 25.91 32.86
CA MET A 17 -9.22 25.75 32.09
C MET A 17 -8.39 24.54 32.55
N ALA A 18 -8.54 24.07 33.78
CA ALA A 18 -7.82 22.90 34.28
C ALA A 18 -8.46 21.55 33.88
N THR A 19 -9.73 21.54 33.45
CA THR A 19 -10.41 20.31 32.98
C THR A 19 -10.26 20.06 31.49
N ALA A 20 -9.65 20.98 30.73
CA ALA A 20 -9.32 20.76 29.31
C ALA A 20 -7.96 20.07 29.11
N ALA A 21 -7.24 19.73 30.16
CA ALA A 21 -5.92 19.09 30.12
C ALA A 21 -6.02 17.56 30.26
N GLY A 22 -6.66 16.87 29.31
CA GLY A 22 -6.79 15.41 29.46
C GLY A 22 -7.24 14.64 28.24
N GLN A 23 -7.46 15.26 27.09
CA GLN A 23 -7.63 14.53 25.84
C GLN A 23 -6.39 14.71 24.98
N ASP A 24 -5.73 13.61 24.63
CA ASP A 24 -4.67 13.63 23.65
C ASP A 24 -5.18 14.31 22.38
N PRO A 25 -4.36 15.19 21.76
CA PRO A 25 -4.79 15.94 20.59
C PRO A 25 -5.15 14.97 19.45
N LYS A 26 -6.36 15.15 18.90
CA LYS A 26 -6.79 14.39 17.73
C LYS A 26 -6.15 14.97 16.49
N LEU A 27 -5.31 14.17 15.82
CA LEU A 27 -4.66 14.54 14.57
C LEU A 27 -5.69 14.62 13.42
N SER A 28 -5.57 15.66 12.61
CA SER A 28 -6.23 15.74 11.30
C SER A 28 -5.65 14.71 10.34
N GLY A 29 -6.31 14.48 9.20
CA GLY A 29 -5.77 13.60 8.16
C GLY A 29 -4.41 14.05 7.62
N VAL A 30 -4.15 15.37 7.57
CA VAL A 30 -2.88 15.93 7.12
C VAL A 30 -1.76 15.63 8.14
N GLU A 31 -2.01 15.86 9.41
CA GLU A 31 -1.05 15.60 10.50
C GLU A 31 -0.78 14.09 10.65
N ASN A 32 -1.85 13.27 10.60
CA ASN A 32 -1.74 11.82 10.65
C ASN A 32 -0.90 11.28 9.48
N TYR A 33 -1.13 11.82 8.27
CA TYR A 33 -0.33 11.45 7.09
C TYR A 33 1.13 11.90 7.23
N ALA A 34 1.39 13.12 7.66
CA ALA A 34 2.74 13.63 7.84
C ALA A 34 3.55 12.79 8.84
N LEU A 35 2.91 12.35 9.94
CA LEU A 35 3.51 11.54 10.99
C LEU A 35 3.86 10.12 10.51
N ASN A 36 2.90 9.43 9.87
CA ASN A 36 3.00 7.99 9.61
C ASN A 36 3.62 7.65 8.26
N ARG A 37 3.43 8.50 7.23
CA ARG A 37 3.93 8.28 5.86
C ARG A 37 5.39 7.82 5.78
N PRO A 38 6.35 8.37 6.53
CA PRO A 38 7.75 7.97 6.41
C PRO A 38 8.02 6.50 6.69
N GLY A 39 7.25 5.88 7.58
CA GLY A 39 7.42 4.49 8.00
C GLY A 39 6.62 3.47 7.19
N ILE A 40 5.82 3.91 6.19
CA ILE A 40 5.00 3.01 5.36
C ILE A 40 5.83 2.55 4.18
N VAL A 41 5.80 1.24 3.92
CA VAL A 41 6.63 0.59 2.91
C VAL A 41 5.80 -0.30 1.99
N MET A 42 6.28 -0.50 0.76
CA MET A 42 5.73 -1.49 -0.14
C MET A 42 6.42 -2.84 0.09
N ILE A 43 5.64 -3.89 0.22
CA ILE A 43 6.12 -5.28 0.21
C ILE A 43 6.02 -5.80 -1.21
N ARG A 44 7.13 -6.33 -1.72
CA ARG A 44 7.21 -6.92 -3.06
C ARG A 44 7.74 -8.34 -2.96
N THR A 45 6.90 -9.30 -3.30
CA THR A 45 7.30 -10.71 -3.39
C THR A 45 7.46 -11.08 -4.85
N GLU A 46 8.65 -11.52 -5.22
CA GLU A 46 9.01 -11.94 -6.56
C GLU A 46 9.21 -13.45 -6.60
N TYR A 47 8.43 -14.11 -7.45
CA TYR A 47 8.60 -15.51 -7.77
C TYR A 47 9.23 -15.61 -9.14
N THR A 48 10.29 -16.39 -9.30
CA THR A 48 10.95 -16.68 -10.57
C THR A 48 11.02 -18.19 -10.77
N ALA A 49 10.80 -18.64 -12.00
CA ALA A 49 10.89 -20.05 -12.36
C ALA A 49 11.20 -20.21 -13.84
N ASN A 50 11.62 -21.42 -14.23
CA ASN A 50 11.67 -21.83 -15.62
C ASN A 50 10.51 -22.80 -15.90
N VAL A 51 9.67 -22.47 -16.88
CA VAL A 51 8.63 -23.38 -17.36
C VAL A 51 9.14 -24.09 -18.60
N TYR A 52 9.21 -25.40 -18.56
CA TYR A 52 9.59 -26.23 -19.68
C TYR A 52 8.33 -26.78 -20.33
N VAL A 53 8.18 -26.51 -21.62
CA VAL A 53 7.03 -26.90 -22.43
C VAL A 53 7.51 -27.65 -23.65
N ASN A 54 6.95 -28.82 -23.95
CA ASN A 54 7.30 -29.54 -25.18
C ASN A 54 7.02 -28.65 -26.39
N SER A 55 7.95 -28.63 -27.32
CA SER A 55 7.76 -27.97 -28.60
C SER A 55 6.64 -28.66 -29.40
N MET A 56 5.97 -27.89 -30.22
CA MET A 56 4.86 -28.34 -31.04
C MET A 56 5.21 -28.14 -32.52
N LYS A 57 4.85 -29.09 -33.34
CA LYS A 57 4.92 -28.94 -34.78
C LYS A 57 3.59 -29.23 -35.44
N MET A 58 3.36 -28.57 -36.57
CA MET A 58 2.21 -28.85 -37.42
C MET A 58 2.47 -30.15 -38.21
N ASP A 59 1.46 -30.99 -38.32
CA ASP A 59 1.42 -32.12 -39.23
C ASP A 59 1.14 -31.60 -40.64
N ASN A 60 2.20 -31.37 -41.39
CA ASN A 60 2.10 -30.84 -42.77
C ASN A 60 1.27 -31.73 -43.70
N ARG A 61 1.26 -33.06 -43.49
CA ARG A 61 0.46 -33.96 -44.30
C ARG A 61 -1.03 -33.78 -44.03
N ALA A 62 -1.42 -33.74 -42.76
CA ALA A 62 -2.80 -33.51 -42.39
C ALA A 62 -3.31 -32.11 -42.83
N PHE A 63 -2.40 -31.09 -42.69
CA PHE A 63 -2.68 -29.72 -43.11
C PHE A 63 -2.86 -29.59 -44.63
N ASN A 64 -1.95 -30.17 -45.45
CA ASN A 64 -2.07 -30.14 -46.90
C ASN A 64 -3.30 -30.87 -47.38
N THR A 65 -3.65 -32.04 -46.78
CA THR A 65 -4.89 -32.74 -47.08
C THR A 65 -6.14 -31.88 -46.85
N LEU A 66 -6.11 -31.06 -45.80
CA LEU A 66 -7.21 -30.10 -45.54
C LEU A 66 -7.26 -29.02 -46.62
N LEU A 67 -6.12 -28.43 -46.97
CA LEU A 67 -6.05 -27.41 -48.01
C LEU A 67 -6.56 -27.93 -49.38
N ASP A 68 -6.15 -29.14 -49.77
CA ASP A 68 -6.62 -29.79 -51.00
C ASP A 68 -8.15 -29.99 -50.98
N SER A 69 -8.70 -30.39 -49.84
CA SER A 69 -10.14 -30.56 -49.67
C SER A 69 -10.89 -29.24 -49.84
N ILE A 70 -10.34 -28.14 -49.34
CA ILE A 70 -10.93 -26.78 -49.44
C ILE A 70 -10.79 -26.22 -50.85
N GLN A 71 -9.68 -26.49 -51.55
CA GLN A 71 -9.50 -26.13 -52.96
C GLN A 71 -10.52 -26.85 -53.86
N ASN A 72 -10.84 -28.12 -53.58
CA ASN A 72 -11.84 -28.89 -54.33
C ASN A 72 -13.27 -28.36 -54.11
N LEU A 73 -13.55 -27.68 -52.99
CA LEU A 73 -14.85 -27.03 -52.78
C LEU A 73 -15.02 -25.76 -53.63
N ASP A 74 -13.93 -25.19 -54.15
CA ASP A 74 -13.93 -23.92 -54.91
C ASP A 74 -14.26 -24.05 -56.40
N HIS A 75 -14.49 -25.26 -56.92
CA HIS A 75 -14.88 -25.45 -58.35
C HIS A 75 -16.20 -24.75 -58.69
N SER A 76 -16.96 -24.26 -57.72
CA SER A 76 -18.20 -23.45 -57.88
C SER A 76 -17.97 -21.92 -57.79
N GLY A 77 -16.77 -21.46 -57.57
CA GLY A 77 -16.38 -20.00 -57.63
C GLY A 77 -16.94 -19.10 -56.55
N GLY A 78 -17.40 -19.63 -55.40
CA GLY A 78 -18.12 -18.84 -54.39
C GLY A 78 -17.45 -18.57 -53.06
N VAL A 79 -16.24 -19.07 -52.81
CA VAL A 79 -15.58 -18.98 -51.46
C VAL A 79 -14.42 -18.02 -51.49
N THR A 80 -14.48 -16.96 -50.70
CA THR A 80 -13.36 -15.96 -50.57
C THR A 80 -12.16 -16.56 -49.84
N ALA A 81 -10.98 -15.92 -49.98
CA ALA A 81 -9.78 -16.34 -49.26
C ALA A 81 -9.96 -16.28 -47.74
N GLU A 82 -10.69 -15.27 -47.25
CA GLU A 82 -11.02 -15.12 -45.83
C GLU A 82 -11.91 -16.26 -45.33
N GLN A 83 -12.95 -16.63 -46.12
CA GLN A 83 -13.80 -17.77 -45.79
C GLN A 83 -13.06 -19.10 -45.80
N LYS A 84 -12.11 -19.30 -46.73
CA LYS A 84 -11.24 -20.48 -46.74
C LYS A 84 -10.38 -20.53 -45.48
N LEU A 85 -9.82 -19.41 -45.08
CA LEU A 85 -9.03 -19.29 -43.82
C LEU A 85 -9.89 -19.65 -42.60
N ASP A 86 -11.09 -19.13 -42.51
CA ASP A 86 -12.05 -19.47 -41.43
C ASP A 86 -12.37 -20.96 -41.36
N ILE A 87 -12.57 -21.62 -42.52
CA ILE A 87 -12.80 -23.06 -42.57
C ILE A 87 -11.57 -23.81 -42.02
N VAL A 88 -10.36 -23.42 -42.46
CA VAL A 88 -9.10 -24.03 -41.99
C VAL A 88 -9.00 -23.93 -40.46
N LEU A 89 -9.18 -22.73 -39.92
CA LEU A 89 -9.05 -22.49 -38.49
C LEU A 89 -10.10 -23.20 -37.65
N ARG A 90 -11.34 -23.28 -38.14
CA ARG A 90 -12.41 -24.02 -37.48
C ARG A 90 -12.14 -25.52 -37.47
N GLU A 91 -11.67 -26.09 -38.60
CA GLU A 91 -11.31 -27.51 -38.66
C GLU A 91 -10.11 -27.83 -37.73
N MET A 92 -9.09 -26.97 -37.69
CA MET A 92 -7.98 -27.11 -36.75
C MET A 92 -8.45 -27.06 -35.30
N ASN A 93 -9.39 -26.16 -34.97
CA ASN A 93 -9.93 -26.03 -33.61
C ASN A 93 -10.81 -27.25 -33.23
N SER A 94 -11.58 -27.82 -34.20
CA SER A 94 -12.45 -28.98 -33.94
C SER A 94 -11.68 -30.28 -33.71
N ARG A 95 -10.50 -30.43 -34.36
CA ARG A 95 -9.65 -31.62 -34.30
C ARG A 95 -8.18 -31.29 -34.11
N PRO A 96 -7.83 -30.61 -32.99
CA PRO A 96 -6.50 -30.02 -32.83
C PRO A 96 -5.37 -31.05 -32.86
N THR A 97 -5.57 -32.26 -32.32
CA THR A 97 -4.56 -33.32 -32.27
C THR A 97 -4.33 -33.99 -33.64
N ARG A 98 -5.14 -33.72 -34.65
CA ARG A 98 -4.91 -34.13 -36.03
C ARG A 98 -3.83 -33.28 -36.68
N PHE A 99 -3.78 -32.01 -36.34
CA PHE A 99 -2.92 -31.04 -37.01
C PHE A 99 -1.66 -30.68 -36.21
N PHE A 100 -1.65 -30.95 -34.91
CA PHE A 100 -0.51 -30.64 -34.08
C PHE A 100 -0.01 -31.86 -33.32
N GLN A 101 1.33 -31.99 -33.29
CA GLN A 101 2.01 -33.07 -32.62
C GLN A 101 3.13 -32.47 -31.73
N THR A 102 3.37 -33.13 -30.59
CA THR A 102 4.50 -32.78 -29.75
C THR A 102 5.78 -33.29 -30.30
N THR A 103 6.86 -32.58 -30.05
CA THR A 103 8.22 -33.07 -30.23
C THR A 103 8.84 -33.45 -28.88
N PHE A 104 9.99 -34.08 -28.90
CA PHE A 104 10.79 -34.32 -27.68
C PHE A 104 11.62 -33.12 -27.26
N ASP A 105 11.62 -32.05 -28.06
CA ASP A 105 12.32 -30.81 -27.73
C ASP A 105 11.49 -29.97 -26.77
N TYR A 106 12.17 -29.25 -25.90
CA TYR A 106 11.52 -28.37 -24.90
C TYR A 106 11.84 -26.92 -25.20
N ILE A 107 10.82 -26.08 -25.10
CA ILE A 107 10.96 -24.64 -25.02
C ILE A 107 11.14 -24.32 -23.54
N LYS A 108 12.24 -23.63 -23.19
CA LYS A 108 12.47 -23.09 -21.86
C LYS A 108 11.97 -21.66 -21.80
N GLN A 109 10.94 -21.43 -21.03
CA GLN A 109 10.34 -20.11 -20.81
C GLN A 109 10.68 -19.61 -19.40
N PRO A 110 11.60 -18.64 -19.26
CA PRO A 110 11.82 -17.98 -17.97
C PRO A 110 10.62 -17.09 -17.66
N GLU A 111 10.10 -17.22 -16.44
CA GLU A 111 8.93 -16.52 -15.99
C GLU A 111 9.21 -15.80 -14.67
N GLN A 112 8.58 -14.64 -14.50
CA GLN A 112 8.57 -13.90 -13.25
C GLN A 112 7.15 -13.43 -12.92
N ILE A 113 6.74 -13.68 -11.68
CA ILE A 113 5.49 -13.19 -11.14
C ILE A 113 5.80 -12.30 -9.94
N THR A 114 5.23 -11.11 -9.92
CA THR A 114 5.39 -10.17 -8.81
C THR A 114 4.05 -9.95 -8.12
N SER A 115 4.06 -10.03 -6.80
CA SER A 115 2.95 -9.64 -5.94
C SER A 115 3.38 -8.42 -5.12
N THR A 116 2.53 -7.42 -5.02
CA THR A 116 2.77 -6.22 -4.22
C THR A 116 1.72 -6.08 -3.13
N GLY A 117 2.13 -5.51 -2.02
CA GLY A 117 1.29 -5.17 -0.89
C GLY A 117 1.93 -4.05 -0.07
N THR A 118 1.41 -3.82 1.10
CA THR A 118 1.86 -2.79 2.02
C THR A 118 2.42 -3.40 3.30
N GLY A 119 3.31 -2.70 3.95
CA GLY A 119 3.82 -2.97 5.29
C GLY A 119 4.21 -1.66 5.96
N PHE A 120 4.71 -1.74 7.18
CA PHE A 120 5.22 -0.59 7.90
C PHE A 120 6.30 -1.00 8.90
N PHE A 121 7.25 -0.11 9.13
CA PHE A 121 8.29 -0.34 10.13
C PHE A 121 7.71 -0.29 11.54
N ILE A 122 8.10 -1.26 12.37
CA ILE A 122 7.70 -1.41 13.77
C ILE A 122 8.89 -1.27 14.73
N THR A 123 10.12 -1.27 14.21
CA THR A 123 11.33 -0.97 14.98
C THR A 123 12.34 -0.19 14.15
N GLY A 124 13.16 0.63 14.81
CA GLY A 124 14.20 1.42 14.15
C GLY A 124 15.32 0.60 13.50
N ASP A 125 15.51 -0.63 13.89
CA ASP A 125 16.50 -1.54 13.29
C ASP A 125 15.98 -2.36 12.11
N GLY A 126 14.73 -2.11 11.67
CA GLY A 126 14.20 -2.60 10.38
C GLY A 126 13.30 -3.82 10.43
N TYR A 127 12.59 -4.07 11.54
CA TYR A 127 11.46 -4.99 11.51
C TYR A 127 10.24 -4.33 10.86
N VAL A 128 9.51 -5.11 10.06
CA VAL A 128 8.36 -4.66 9.27
C VAL A 128 7.19 -5.59 9.50
N ALA A 129 6.02 -5.03 9.82
CA ALA A 129 4.76 -5.76 9.89
C ALA A 129 4.06 -5.74 8.52
N THR A 130 3.44 -6.85 8.15
CA THR A 130 2.63 -7.00 6.93
C THR A 130 1.70 -8.22 7.05
N ASN A 131 0.98 -8.57 5.97
CA ASN A 131 0.16 -9.79 5.94
C ASN A 131 0.96 -11.02 5.49
N CYS A 132 0.55 -12.17 6.00
CA CYS A 132 1.10 -13.47 5.63
C CYS A 132 0.84 -13.80 4.15
N HIS A 133 -0.38 -13.55 3.64
CA HIS A 133 -0.74 -13.90 2.25
C HIS A 133 0.08 -13.14 1.19
N LEU A 134 0.77 -12.05 1.55
CA LEU A 134 1.65 -11.32 0.63
C LEU A 134 2.96 -12.05 0.38
N ILE A 135 3.42 -12.80 1.39
CA ILE A 135 4.72 -13.47 1.38
C ILE A 135 4.62 -14.99 1.31
N ASP A 136 3.44 -15.52 1.55
CA ASP A 136 3.18 -16.96 1.58
C ASP A 136 1.87 -17.28 0.87
N ARG A 137 1.99 -17.62 -0.42
CA ARG A 137 0.87 -18.04 -1.25
C ARG A 137 0.95 -19.54 -1.48
N ASP A 138 -0.20 -20.15 -1.68
CA ASP A 138 -0.34 -21.55 -2.03
C ASP A 138 0.52 -21.91 -3.26
N ASP A 139 1.31 -22.99 -3.13
CA ASP A 139 2.21 -23.44 -4.20
C ASP A 139 1.47 -23.84 -5.47
N ALA A 140 0.29 -24.44 -5.35
CA ALA A 140 -0.52 -24.81 -6.52
C ALA A 140 -1.03 -23.57 -7.26
N PHE A 141 -1.40 -22.51 -6.51
CA PHE A 141 -1.77 -21.22 -7.10
C PHE A 141 -0.59 -20.62 -7.88
N ILE A 142 0.60 -20.56 -7.28
CA ILE A 142 1.80 -20.02 -7.93
C ILE A 142 2.17 -20.83 -9.17
N ARG A 143 2.20 -22.15 -9.08
CA ARG A 143 2.44 -23.04 -10.24
C ARG A 143 1.45 -22.79 -11.37
N ARG A 144 0.17 -22.68 -11.05
CA ARG A 144 -0.87 -22.37 -12.04
C ARG A 144 -0.64 -21.03 -12.74
N GLN A 145 -0.26 -19.99 -12.00
CA GLN A 145 0.03 -18.67 -12.58
C GLN A 145 1.21 -18.74 -13.55
N PHE A 146 2.30 -19.45 -13.20
CA PHE A 146 3.45 -19.65 -14.10
C PHE A 146 3.05 -20.39 -15.37
N ILE A 147 2.29 -21.47 -15.23
CA ILE A 147 1.82 -22.25 -16.38
C ILE A 147 0.94 -21.39 -17.31
N LEU A 148 0.03 -20.61 -16.75
CA LEU A 148 -0.85 -19.74 -17.55
C LEU A 148 -0.06 -18.60 -18.23
N SER A 149 0.94 -18.04 -17.58
CA SER A 149 1.80 -17.01 -18.15
C SER A 149 2.63 -17.57 -19.32
N ALA A 150 3.34 -18.68 -19.10
CA ALA A 150 4.12 -19.35 -20.13
C ALA A 150 3.26 -19.79 -21.33
N PHE A 151 2.08 -20.38 -21.07
CA PHE A 151 1.13 -20.74 -22.10
C PHE A 151 0.74 -19.55 -22.96
N ARG A 152 0.40 -18.42 -22.34
CA ARG A 152 0.03 -17.19 -23.07
C ARG A 152 1.16 -16.72 -23.97
N GLN A 153 2.37 -16.60 -23.45
CA GLN A 153 3.53 -16.11 -24.22
C GLN A 153 3.88 -17.05 -25.39
N ILE A 154 3.90 -18.36 -25.15
CA ILE A 154 4.21 -19.35 -26.20
C ILE A 154 3.10 -19.35 -27.27
N THR A 155 1.83 -19.24 -26.87
CA THR A 155 0.71 -19.19 -27.81
C THR A 155 0.74 -17.93 -28.67
N GLU A 156 0.99 -16.76 -28.07
CA GLU A 156 1.10 -15.51 -28.83
C GLU A 156 2.29 -15.55 -29.82
N ALA A 157 3.44 -16.06 -29.39
CA ALA A 157 4.60 -16.24 -30.27
C ALA A 157 4.29 -17.20 -31.43
N SER A 158 3.54 -18.29 -31.15
CA SER A 158 3.14 -19.27 -32.17
C SER A 158 2.15 -18.68 -33.18
N ILE A 159 1.19 -17.88 -32.72
CA ILE A 159 0.24 -17.17 -33.59
C ILE A 159 0.98 -16.17 -34.48
N ALA A 160 1.90 -15.38 -33.92
CA ALA A 160 2.69 -14.43 -34.68
C ALA A 160 3.58 -15.12 -35.74
N ALA A 161 4.14 -16.30 -35.42
CA ALA A 161 4.88 -17.11 -36.38
C ALA A 161 3.98 -17.62 -37.53
N LEU A 162 2.72 -18.00 -37.23
CA LEU A 162 1.76 -18.37 -38.29
C LEU A 162 1.40 -17.17 -39.15
N GLU A 163 1.15 -15.98 -38.57
CA GLU A 163 0.87 -14.76 -39.32
C GLU A 163 2.01 -14.43 -40.30
N THR A 164 3.24 -14.59 -39.84
CA THR A 164 4.42 -14.40 -40.68
C THR A 164 4.52 -15.46 -41.80
N SER A 165 4.34 -16.72 -41.46
CA SER A 165 4.49 -17.82 -42.43
C SER A 165 3.40 -17.88 -43.46
N TRP A 166 2.19 -17.44 -43.11
CA TRP A 166 1.02 -17.39 -44.00
C TRP A 166 0.84 -16.03 -44.66
N ALA A 167 1.72 -15.07 -44.38
CA ALA A 167 1.65 -13.69 -44.87
C ALA A 167 0.25 -13.05 -44.65
N THR A 168 -0.35 -13.25 -43.49
CA THR A 168 -1.70 -12.79 -43.14
C THR A 168 -1.73 -12.20 -41.75
N HIS A 169 -2.76 -11.40 -41.46
CA HIS A 169 -3.10 -10.96 -40.10
C HIS A 169 -4.42 -11.58 -39.71
N PHE A 170 -4.45 -12.22 -38.54
CA PHE A 170 -5.67 -12.82 -38.03
C PHE A 170 -6.55 -11.77 -37.33
N THR A 171 -7.85 -11.86 -37.59
CA THR A 171 -8.87 -11.11 -36.83
C THR A 171 -8.91 -11.59 -35.37
N GLU A 172 -9.52 -10.83 -34.47
CA GLU A 172 -9.68 -11.22 -33.07
C GLU A 172 -10.41 -12.57 -32.91
N GLN A 173 -11.39 -12.83 -33.77
CA GLN A 173 -12.13 -14.11 -33.77
C GLN A 173 -11.22 -15.29 -34.22
N GLN A 174 -10.39 -15.08 -35.23
CA GLN A 174 -9.44 -16.08 -35.72
C GLN A 174 -8.34 -16.35 -34.71
N ARG A 175 -7.80 -15.28 -34.05
CA ARG A 175 -6.85 -15.42 -32.94
C ARG A 175 -7.45 -16.20 -31.78
N SER A 176 -8.72 -15.96 -31.42
CA SER A 176 -9.42 -16.71 -30.39
C SER A 176 -9.56 -18.19 -30.73
N LEU A 177 -9.85 -18.55 -32.00
CA LEU A 177 -9.90 -19.93 -32.46
C LEU A 177 -8.52 -20.61 -32.33
N LEU A 178 -7.47 -19.96 -32.76
CA LEU A 178 -6.09 -20.45 -32.61
C LEU A 178 -5.71 -20.63 -31.13
N TYR A 179 -6.04 -19.64 -30.30
CA TYR A 179 -5.79 -19.73 -28.84
C TYR A 179 -6.47 -20.96 -28.24
N ASN A 180 -7.75 -21.20 -28.57
CA ASN A 180 -8.50 -22.37 -28.11
C ASN A 180 -7.92 -23.67 -28.66
N THR A 181 -7.44 -23.66 -29.92
CA THR A 181 -6.75 -24.80 -30.55
C THR A 181 -5.49 -25.16 -29.76
N TYR A 182 -4.62 -24.19 -29.49
CA TYR A 182 -3.42 -24.40 -28.69
C TYR A 182 -3.76 -24.84 -27.26
N ALA A 183 -4.77 -24.24 -26.61
CA ALA A 183 -5.21 -24.66 -25.29
C ALA A 183 -5.66 -26.12 -25.26
N SER A 184 -6.42 -26.56 -26.28
CA SER A 184 -6.84 -27.94 -26.40
C SER A 184 -5.67 -28.90 -26.62
N VAL A 185 -4.68 -28.52 -27.43
CA VAL A 185 -3.49 -29.33 -27.64
C VAL A 185 -2.71 -29.45 -26.36
N TYR A 186 -2.37 -28.32 -25.73
CA TYR A 186 -1.57 -28.31 -24.52
C TYR A 186 -2.25 -29.02 -23.35
N SER A 187 -3.56 -28.90 -23.17
CA SER A 187 -4.28 -29.58 -22.09
C SER A 187 -4.33 -31.11 -22.24
N ARG A 188 -4.23 -31.64 -23.48
CA ARG A 188 -4.31 -33.08 -23.74
C ARG A 188 -3.00 -33.80 -23.85
N LEU A 189 -1.95 -33.11 -24.29
CA LEU A 189 -0.71 -33.75 -24.72
C LEU A 189 0.50 -33.39 -23.85
N PHE A 190 0.36 -32.48 -22.87
CA PHE A 190 1.53 -31.91 -22.22
C PHE A 190 1.51 -31.86 -20.70
N SER A 191 2.68 -32.10 -20.17
CA SER A 191 3.05 -31.59 -18.85
C SER A 191 3.91 -30.32 -19.05
N MET A 192 3.43 -29.19 -18.59
CA MET A 192 4.29 -28.05 -18.35
C MET A 192 5.02 -28.28 -17.02
N ILE A 193 6.34 -28.36 -17.06
CA ILE A 193 7.12 -28.69 -15.89
C ILE A 193 7.80 -27.42 -15.40
N LEU A 194 7.63 -27.12 -14.11
CA LEU A 194 8.22 -25.96 -13.46
C LEU A 194 9.50 -26.38 -12.74
N TYR A 195 10.60 -25.70 -13.04
CA TYR A 195 11.89 -25.88 -12.37
C TYR A 195 12.40 -24.57 -11.80
N ASP A 196 13.27 -24.68 -10.79
CA ASP A 196 13.97 -23.56 -10.14
C ASP A 196 13.04 -22.48 -9.59
N LEU A 197 11.93 -22.90 -8.97
CA LEU A 197 11.06 -21.95 -8.31
C LEU A 197 11.80 -21.28 -7.15
N ARG A 198 11.99 -19.97 -7.26
CA ARG A 198 12.62 -19.14 -6.24
C ARG A 198 11.64 -18.07 -5.80
N LYS A 199 11.69 -17.76 -4.50
CA LYS A 199 10.89 -16.69 -3.89
C LYS A 199 11.84 -15.70 -3.22
N ASN A 200 11.73 -14.42 -3.57
CA ASN A 200 12.43 -13.33 -2.92
C ASN A 200 11.41 -12.32 -2.40
N ILE A 201 11.62 -11.86 -1.18
CA ILE A 201 10.78 -10.85 -0.54
C ILE A 201 11.62 -9.59 -0.39
N TYR A 202 11.02 -8.47 -0.77
CA TYR A 202 11.66 -7.17 -0.69
C TYR A 202 10.76 -6.17 0.02
N VAL A 203 11.39 -5.34 0.82
CA VAL A 203 10.82 -4.10 1.35
C VAL A 203 11.31 -2.96 0.46
N VAL A 204 10.37 -2.19 -0.08
CA VAL A 204 10.62 -1.07 -0.97
C VAL A 204 10.09 0.20 -0.31
N TYR A 205 10.95 1.20 -0.15
CA TYR A 205 10.61 2.43 0.55
C TYR A 205 11.32 3.64 -0.06
N ARG A 206 10.84 4.82 0.29
CA ARG A 206 11.47 6.07 -0.11
C ARG A 206 12.64 6.39 0.81
N SER A 207 13.67 6.97 0.24
CA SER A 207 14.87 7.44 0.92
C SER A 207 15.22 8.79 0.33
N ASP A 208 15.44 9.79 1.16
CA ASP A 208 15.84 11.10 0.66
C ASP A 208 17.36 11.13 0.45
N SER A 209 17.79 11.59 -0.74
CA SER A 209 19.20 11.73 -1.10
C SER A 209 19.55 13.20 -1.40
N GLY A 210 19.23 14.11 -0.47
CA GLY A 210 19.46 15.55 -0.62
C GLY A 210 18.21 16.34 -1.01
N SER A 211 18.38 17.64 -1.27
CA SER A 211 17.27 18.62 -1.30
C SER A 211 16.24 18.44 -2.43
N GLN A 212 16.49 17.63 -3.44
CA GLN A 212 15.62 17.54 -4.62
C GLN A 212 15.33 16.12 -5.12
N HIS A 213 15.93 15.09 -4.56
CA HIS A 213 15.75 13.73 -5.03
C HIS A 213 15.35 12.80 -3.89
N SER A 214 14.26 12.09 -4.09
CA SER A 214 13.90 10.93 -3.28
C SER A 214 14.17 9.68 -4.10
N ASP A 215 15.03 8.82 -3.60
CA ASP A 215 15.34 7.55 -4.22
C ASP A 215 14.40 6.45 -3.74
N THR A 216 14.26 5.43 -4.58
CA THR A 216 13.59 4.20 -4.22
C THR A 216 14.61 3.18 -3.75
N VAL A 217 14.51 2.77 -2.51
CA VAL A 217 15.36 1.73 -1.91
C VAL A 217 14.62 0.41 -1.93
N LYS A 218 15.24 -0.63 -2.47
CA LYS A 218 14.77 -2.02 -2.46
C LYS A 218 15.73 -2.85 -1.61
N ARG A 219 15.24 -3.43 -0.49
CA ARG A 219 16.02 -4.29 0.42
C ARG A 219 15.43 -5.68 0.47
N HIS A 220 16.28 -6.69 0.39
CA HIS A 220 15.86 -8.08 0.65
C HIS A 220 15.42 -8.22 2.09
N ALA A 221 14.33 -8.95 2.33
CA ALA A 221 13.76 -9.17 3.65
C ALA A 221 13.74 -10.66 4.01
N GLY A 222 14.18 -10.96 5.22
CA GLY A 222 14.01 -12.26 5.85
C GLY A 222 12.66 -12.33 6.57
N VAL A 223 12.03 -13.49 6.58
CA VAL A 223 10.82 -13.76 7.37
C VAL A 223 11.25 -14.19 8.78
N ILE A 224 10.81 -13.44 9.79
CA ILE A 224 11.09 -13.75 11.21
C ILE A 224 10.03 -14.68 11.77
N ILE A 225 8.77 -14.28 11.63
CA ILE A 225 7.61 -15.08 12.04
C ILE A 225 6.43 -14.77 11.10
N LYS A 226 5.59 -15.75 10.88
CA LYS A 226 4.35 -15.59 10.10
C LYS A 226 3.24 -16.46 10.68
N GLY A 227 2.02 -15.99 10.54
CA GLY A 227 0.81 -16.76 10.75
C GLY A 227 0.42 -17.57 9.51
N GLN A 228 -0.86 -17.61 9.25
CA GLN A 228 -1.44 -18.25 8.08
C GLN A 228 -2.35 -17.24 7.36
N PRO A 229 -2.42 -17.30 6.03
CA PRO A 229 -3.41 -16.51 5.28
C PRO A 229 -4.83 -16.76 5.80
N MET A 230 -5.73 -15.81 5.57
CA MET A 230 -7.13 -15.97 5.95
C MET A 230 -7.69 -17.34 5.52
N PRO A 231 -8.47 -18.00 6.40
CA PRO A 231 -9.08 -17.54 7.65
C PRO A 231 -8.17 -17.58 8.88
N GLY A 232 -6.88 -17.88 8.73
CA GLY A 232 -5.89 -17.80 9.81
C GLY A 232 -5.55 -16.36 10.19
N LYS A 233 -4.68 -16.19 11.21
CA LYS A 233 -4.17 -14.89 11.63
C LYS A 233 -3.16 -14.38 10.59
N ASP A 234 -3.62 -13.55 9.67
CA ASP A 234 -2.92 -13.12 8.46
C ASP A 234 -1.88 -12.02 8.75
N ILE A 235 -0.89 -12.36 9.58
CA ILE A 235 0.23 -11.51 10.00
C ILE A 235 1.55 -12.13 9.55
N ALA A 236 2.51 -11.28 9.19
CA ALA A 236 3.90 -11.63 9.03
C ALA A 236 4.80 -10.50 9.53
N ILE A 237 5.92 -10.86 10.13
CA ILE A 237 6.99 -9.96 10.55
C ILE A 237 8.23 -10.27 9.73
N LEU A 238 8.71 -9.26 9.05
CA LEU A 238 9.90 -9.30 8.20
C LEU A 238 11.04 -8.54 8.86
N LYS A 239 12.27 -8.80 8.43
CA LYS A 239 13.48 -8.08 8.84
C LYS A 239 14.31 -7.71 7.63
N ILE A 240 14.69 -6.44 7.53
CA ILE A 240 15.71 -5.95 6.60
C ILE A 240 17.01 -5.62 7.34
N ASP A 241 18.11 -5.60 6.62
CA ASP A 241 19.37 -5.01 7.09
C ASP A 241 19.28 -3.48 6.96
N ALA A 242 18.91 -2.83 8.07
CA ALA A 242 18.80 -1.37 8.17
C ALA A 242 20.16 -0.80 8.59
N LYS A 243 20.65 0.19 7.82
CA LYS A 243 21.93 0.86 8.12
C LYS A 243 21.76 2.09 9.00
N GLU A 244 20.58 2.72 8.93
CA GLU A 244 20.16 3.86 9.70
C GLU A 244 18.92 3.52 10.52
N GLU A 245 18.58 4.35 11.49
CA GLU A 245 17.36 4.19 12.27
C GLU A 245 16.12 4.46 11.41
N MET A 246 15.33 3.42 11.17
CA MET A 246 14.14 3.50 10.31
C MET A 246 13.00 4.28 10.99
N PRO A 247 12.17 5.00 10.20
CA PRO A 247 10.96 5.64 10.73
C PRO A 247 9.94 4.56 11.14
N VAL A 248 9.47 4.63 12.39
CA VAL A 248 8.60 3.61 13.00
C VAL A 248 7.20 4.15 13.22
N LEU A 249 6.16 3.33 12.97
CA LEU A 249 4.80 3.63 13.38
C LEU A 249 4.57 3.16 14.82
N THR A 250 3.93 4.00 15.61
CA THR A 250 3.54 3.66 16.99
C THR A 250 2.36 2.69 16.96
N LEU A 251 2.47 1.58 17.68
CA LEU A 251 1.36 0.65 17.87
C LEU A 251 0.45 1.16 18.99
N ALA A 252 -0.86 1.04 18.79
CA ALA A 252 -1.81 1.32 19.86
C ALA A 252 -1.68 0.27 20.99
N SER A 253 -2.23 0.60 22.16
CA SER A 253 -2.41 -0.36 23.25
C SER A 253 -3.30 -1.54 22.81
N ASP A 254 -3.36 -2.58 23.63
CA ASP A 254 -4.09 -3.82 23.32
C ASP A 254 -5.63 -3.69 23.24
N ASP A 255 -6.17 -2.49 23.30
CA ASP A 255 -7.59 -2.23 23.17
C ASP A 255 -8.04 -2.25 21.71
N LEU A 256 -9.17 -2.91 21.45
CA LEU A 256 -9.81 -2.84 20.14
C LEU A 256 -10.40 -1.44 19.92
N PRO A 257 -10.33 -0.91 18.68
CA PRO A 257 -10.95 0.36 18.36
C PRO A 257 -12.48 0.27 18.52
N GLN A 258 -13.13 1.39 18.91
CA GLN A 258 -14.56 1.45 19.13
C GLN A 258 -15.33 1.66 17.82
N VAL A 259 -16.54 1.10 17.73
CA VAL A 259 -17.45 1.35 16.60
C VAL A 259 -17.77 2.84 16.49
N GLY A 260 -17.60 3.40 15.29
CA GLY A 260 -17.74 4.85 15.03
C GLY A 260 -16.42 5.63 15.16
N GLU A 261 -15.34 5.03 15.65
CA GLU A 261 -14.02 5.66 15.69
C GLU A 261 -13.47 5.90 14.28
N GLN A 262 -12.94 7.10 14.05
CA GLN A 262 -12.34 7.47 12.77
C GLN A 262 -11.01 6.74 12.55
N LEU A 263 -10.84 6.25 11.32
CA LEU A 263 -9.67 5.51 10.88
C LEU A 263 -8.97 6.20 9.70
N PHE A 264 -7.65 6.08 9.68
CA PHE A 264 -6.76 6.49 8.60
C PHE A 264 -6.04 5.24 8.08
N VAL A 265 -6.28 4.89 6.82
CA VAL A 265 -5.81 3.65 6.22
C VAL A 265 -4.81 3.96 5.12
N TYR A 266 -3.65 3.33 5.19
CA TYR A 266 -2.56 3.58 4.26
C TYR A 266 -2.25 2.35 3.42
N GLY A 267 -1.84 2.57 2.17
CA GLY A 267 -1.44 1.47 1.31
C GLY A 267 -0.91 1.89 -0.05
N TYR A 268 -0.49 0.90 -0.83
CA TYR A 268 -0.06 1.04 -2.22
C TYR A 268 -1.06 0.35 -3.16
N PRO A 269 -2.22 0.96 -3.45
CA PRO A 269 -3.25 0.33 -4.27
C PRO A 269 -2.73 -0.01 -5.66
N GLY A 270 -2.93 -1.25 -6.11
CA GLY A 270 -2.45 -1.73 -7.41
C GLY A 270 -2.92 -0.89 -8.60
N PRO A 271 -4.19 -0.43 -8.67
CA PRO A 271 -4.65 0.46 -9.73
C PRO A 271 -3.91 1.80 -9.81
N VAL A 272 -3.32 2.28 -8.71
CA VAL A 272 -2.49 3.49 -8.69
C VAL A 272 -1.03 3.15 -9.00
N THR A 273 -0.53 2.07 -8.40
CA THR A 273 0.88 1.66 -8.50
C THR A 273 1.24 1.14 -9.90
N ASN A 274 0.29 0.49 -10.58
CA ASN A 274 0.47 -0.10 -11.93
C ASN A 274 -0.29 0.70 -12.99
N ASN A 275 -0.33 2.01 -12.89
CA ASN A 275 -1.06 2.89 -13.78
C ASN A 275 -0.09 3.64 -14.70
N ASP A 276 -0.30 3.56 -16.02
CA ASP A 276 0.53 4.21 -17.03
C ASP A 276 0.52 5.75 -16.96
N PHE A 277 -0.48 6.33 -16.28
CA PHE A 277 -0.57 7.78 -16.07
C PHE A 277 0.18 8.27 -14.82
N VAL A 278 0.68 7.36 -13.97
CA VAL A 278 1.37 7.68 -12.72
C VAL A 278 2.87 7.41 -12.89
N SER A 279 3.70 8.41 -12.60
CA SER A 279 5.16 8.22 -12.67
C SER A 279 5.63 7.15 -11.67
N ALA A 280 6.69 6.41 -12.01
CA ALA A 280 7.27 5.39 -11.15
C ALA A 280 7.67 5.94 -9.77
N ALA A 281 8.12 7.19 -9.69
CA ALA A 281 8.45 7.85 -8.43
C ALA A 281 7.20 8.13 -7.57
N SER A 282 6.06 8.47 -8.21
CA SER A 282 4.78 8.70 -7.51
C SER A 282 4.10 7.39 -7.12
N ALA A 283 4.35 6.30 -7.82
CA ALA A 283 3.80 4.98 -7.50
C ALA A 283 4.26 4.43 -6.14
N ILE A 284 5.37 4.96 -5.59
CA ILE A 284 5.92 4.58 -4.27
C ILE A 284 5.47 5.55 -3.16
N GLU A 285 4.57 6.45 -3.45
CA GLU A 285 3.92 7.29 -2.44
C GLU A 285 2.69 6.56 -1.90
N PRO A 286 2.57 6.33 -0.56
CA PRO A 286 1.42 5.64 -0.02
C PRO A 286 0.16 6.50 -0.16
N THR A 287 -0.93 5.85 -0.51
CA THR A 287 -2.26 6.47 -0.58
C THR A 287 -2.91 6.43 0.80
N LEU A 288 -3.52 7.54 1.22
CA LEU A 288 -4.36 7.63 2.41
C LEU A 288 -5.84 7.52 2.00
N THR A 289 -6.57 6.64 2.68
CA THR A 289 -8.05 6.62 2.68
C THR A 289 -8.54 6.75 4.12
N THR A 290 -9.76 7.28 4.28
CA THR A 290 -10.36 7.47 5.61
C THR A 290 -11.69 6.76 5.68
N GLY A 291 -12.08 6.37 6.89
CA GLY A 291 -13.36 5.76 7.19
C GLY A 291 -13.57 5.68 8.70
N ILE A 292 -14.49 4.83 9.11
CA ILE A 292 -14.77 4.55 10.53
C ILE A 292 -14.77 3.05 10.79
N VAL A 293 -14.66 2.69 12.06
CA VAL A 293 -14.95 1.32 12.53
C VAL A 293 -16.44 1.07 12.37
N SER A 294 -16.83 0.19 11.47
CA SER A 294 -18.24 -0.17 11.23
C SER A 294 -18.75 -1.23 12.20
N ALA A 295 -17.90 -2.19 12.57
CA ALA A 295 -18.22 -3.25 13.53
C ALA A 295 -16.94 -3.99 13.98
N ILE A 296 -17.03 -4.65 15.13
CA ILE A 296 -16.08 -5.69 15.53
C ILE A 296 -16.74 -7.04 15.28
N LYS A 297 -16.14 -7.85 14.41
CA LYS A 297 -16.61 -9.20 14.05
C LYS A 297 -15.71 -10.26 14.70
N ARG A 298 -16.13 -11.52 14.66
CA ARG A 298 -15.28 -12.66 14.98
C ARG A 298 -14.99 -13.46 13.72
N SER A 299 -13.73 -13.80 13.53
CA SER A 299 -13.32 -14.76 12.49
C SER A 299 -13.88 -16.15 12.76
N VAL A 300 -13.85 -17.04 11.78
CA VAL A 300 -14.19 -18.45 11.98
C VAL A 300 -13.25 -19.14 12.99
N GLY A 301 -12.04 -18.60 13.17
CA GLY A 301 -11.09 -19.04 14.20
C GLY A 301 -11.32 -18.41 15.59
N GLY A 302 -12.38 -17.60 15.77
CA GLY A 302 -12.78 -17.04 17.06
C GLY A 302 -12.05 -15.73 17.46
N TRP A 303 -11.02 -15.29 16.73
CA TRP A 303 -10.29 -14.05 17.00
C TRP A 303 -11.01 -12.82 16.39
N PRO A 304 -10.82 -11.60 16.96
CA PRO A 304 -11.53 -10.40 16.50
C PRO A 304 -11.05 -9.92 15.13
N LEU A 305 -11.98 -9.33 14.37
CA LEU A 305 -11.73 -8.62 13.11
C LEU A 305 -12.35 -7.23 13.20
N VAL A 306 -11.63 -6.20 12.78
CA VAL A 306 -12.14 -4.84 12.65
C VAL A 306 -12.76 -4.69 11.27
N GLN A 307 -14.09 -4.50 11.21
CA GLN A 307 -14.79 -4.11 9.98
C GLN A 307 -14.78 -2.59 9.85
N MET A 308 -14.49 -2.08 8.66
CA MET A 308 -14.40 -0.65 8.36
C MET A 308 -15.00 -0.33 6.99
N ASP A 309 -15.40 0.92 6.79
CA ASP A 309 -15.92 1.45 5.52
C ASP A 309 -14.85 2.18 4.69
N ALA A 310 -13.63 2.36 5.22
CA ALA A 310 -12.51 2.90 4.47
C ALA A 310 -12.22 2.04 3.24
N ASN A 311 -12.08 2.69 2.08
CA ASN A 311 -11.81 1.97 0.83
C ASN A 311 -10.41 1.34 0.84
N ILE A 312 -10.36 0.05 0.54
CA ILE A 312 -9.12 -0.69 0.28
C ILE A 312 -9.18 -1.38 -1.09
N ASN A 313 -8.03 -1.58 -1.70
CA ASN A 313 -7.89 -2.27 -2.98
C ASN A 313 -6.74 -3.28 -2.89
N HIS A 314 -6.62 -4.13 -3.92
CA HIS A 314 -5.44 -4.98 -4.07
C HIS A 314 -4.16 -4.13 -3.97
N GLY A 315 -3.25 -4.52 -3.10
CA GLY A 315 -2.03 -3.79 -2.77
C GLY A 315 -2.11 -2.98 -1.47
N SER A 316 -3.30 -2.66 -0.95
CA SER A 316 -3.46 -2.07 0.40
C SER A 316 -3.25 -3.09 1.52
N SER A 317 -3.35 -4.39 1.23
CA SER A 317 -3.14 -5.47 2.21
C SER A 317 -1.81 -5.32 2.95
N GLY A 318 -1.82 -5.51 4.27
CA GLY A 318 -0.68 -5.32 5.17
C GLY A 318 -0.42 -3.86 5.57
N GLY A 319 -1.19 -2.92 5.02
CA GLY A 319 -1.09 -1.51 5.34
C GLY A 319 -1.63 -1.20 6.73
N PRO A 320 -1.05 -0.20 7.43
CA PRO A 320 -1.50 0.18 8.75
C PRO A 320 -2.87 0.86 8.71
N VAL A 321 -3.68 0.56 9.71
CA VAL A 321 -4.92 1.24 10.05
C VAL A 321 -4.65 2.04 11.32
N CYS A 322 -4.68 3.36 11.24
CA CYS A 322 -4.36 4.25 12.35
C CYS A 322 -5.60 4.93 12.92
N ASN A 323 -5.57 5.21 14.22
CA ASN A 323 -6.57 6.02 14.93
C ASN A 323 -6.26 7.54 14.79
N GLN A 324 -7.06 8.38 15.45
CA GLN A 324 -6.87 9.83 15.48
C GLN A 324 -5.62 10.29 16.27
N ARG A 325 -4.96 9.40 17.02
CA ARG A 325 -3.67 9.71 17.68
C ARG A 325 -2.46 9.36 16.80
N GLY A 326 -2.70 8.83 15.58
CA GLY A 326 -1.63 8.36 14.69
C GLY A 326 -1.10 6.97 15.05
N GLU A 327 -1.73 6.26 15.97
CA GLU A 327 -1.33 4.92 16.41
C GLU A 327 -1.99 3.85 15.56
N VAL A 328 -1.24 2.80 15.25
CA VAL A 328 -1.72 1.64 14.49
C VAL A 328 -2.65 0.79 15.36
N VAL A 329 -3.91 0.67 14.98
CA VAL A 329 -4.94 -0.17 15.63
C VAL A 329 -5.16 -1.49 14.90
N GLY A 330 -4.59 -1.66 13.69
CA GLY A 330 -4.68 -2.90 12.93
C GLY A 330 -3.97 -2.82 11.58
N LEU A 331 -4.03 -3.93 10.84
CA LEU A 331 -3.50 -4.06 9.48
C LEU A 331 -4.62 -4.44 8.52
N THR A 332 -4.74 -3.74 7.40
CA THR A 332 -5.68 -4.12 6.33
C THR A 332 -5.39 -5.54 5.83
N THR A 333 -6.42 -6.34 5.58
CA THR A 333 -6.21 -7.72 5.09
C THR A 333 -7.04 -8.02 3.84
N PHE A 334 -8.37 -7.98 3.90
CA PHE A 334 -9.23 -8.30 2.76
C PHE A 334 -10.49 -7.42 2.74
N GLY A 335 -11.09 -7.28 1.55
CA GLY A 335 -12.45 -6.77 1.37
C GLY A 335 -13.41 -7.93 1.06
N SER A 336 -14.67 -7.76 1.39
CA SER A 336 -15.72 -8.67 0.95
C SER A 336 -15.89 -8.61 -0.57
N LEU A 337 -16.20 -9.75 -1.19
CA LEU A 337 -16.51 -9.81 -2.61
C LEU A 337 -18.02 -9.92 -2.79
N GLU A 338 -18.55 -9.23 -3.79
CA GLU A 338 -19.88 -9.47 -4.30
C GLU A 338 -19.91 -10.79 -5.11
N ASN A 339 -21.11 -11.29 -5.43
CA ASN A 339 -21.29 -12.53 -6.19
C ASN A 339 -20.61 -12.51 -7.58
N ASN A 340 -20.34 -11.33 -8.12
CA ASN A 340 -19.63 -11.11 -9.39
C ASN A 340 -18.10 -11.09 -9.24
N GLY A 341 -17.57 -11.25 -8.03
CA GLY A 341 -16.12 -11.20 -7.72
C GLY A 341 -15.55 -9.79 -7.58
N VAL A 342 -16.37 -8.75 -7.62
CA VAL A 342 -15.96 -7.36 -7.38
C VAL A 342 -15.91 -7.11 -5.87
N LEU A 343 -14.97 -6.26 -5.41
CA LEU A 343 -14.92 -5.85 -4.01
C LEU A 343 -16.17 -5.07 -3.63
N ALA A 344 -16.85 -5.53 -2.59
CA ALA A 344 -18.02 -4.84 -2.05
C ALA A 344 -17.59 -3.53 -1.36
N ALA A 345 -18.17 -2.42 -1.79
CA ALA A 345 -17.85 -1.10 -1.21
C ALA A 345 -18.21 -1.05 0.27
N GLY A 346 -17.31 -0.50 1.10
CA GLY A 346 -17.56 -0.29 2.53
C GLY A 346 -17.57 -1.54 3.41
N LEU A 347 -17.17 -2.70 2.88
CA LEU A 347 -17.10 -3.96 3.62
C LEU A 347 -15.67 -4.50 3.65
N ASN A 348 -14.80 -3.77 4.33
CA ASN A 348 -13.38 -4.05 4.43
C ASN A 348 -12.99 -4.47 5.84
N PHE A 349 -11.91 -5.24 5.97
CA PHE A 349 -11.48 -5.81 7.23
C PHE A 349 -10.01 -5.55 7.51
N ALA A 350 -9.71 -5.37 8.81
CA ALA A 350 -8.35 -5.31 9.32
C ALA A 350 -8.15 -6.36 10.43
N VAL A 351 -6.95 -6.92 10.49
CA VAL A 351 -6.47 -7.70 11.62
C VAL A 351 -6.08 -6.72 12.72
N PRO A 352 -6.63 -6.82 13.95
CA PRO A 352 -6.31 -5.89 15.04
C PRO A 352 -4.85 -5.94 15.44
N VAL A 353 -4.35 -4.84 16.00
CA VAL A 353 -2.99 -4.74 16.55
C VAL A 353 -2.72 -5.76 17.67
N THR A 354 -3.75 -6.14 18.43
CA THR A 354 -3.65 -7.18 19.46
C THR A 354 -3.12 -8.51 18.92
N ILE A 355 -3.52 -8.87 17.69
CA ILE A 355 -3.00 -10.05 17.00
C ILE A 355 -1.54 -9.85 16.59
N LEU A 356 -1.15 -8.66 16.13
CA LEU A 356 0.25 -8.36 15.83
C LEU A 356 1.11 -8.47 17.10
N ASN A 357 0.63 -7.96 18.24
CA ASN A 357 1.34 -8.02 19.53
C ASN A 357 1.60 -9.46 19.95
N GLU A 358 0.65 -10.41 19.78
CA GLU A 358 0.88 -11.83 20.04
C GLU A 358 2.10 -12.39 19.27
N TYR A 359 2.29 -11.95 18.01
CA TYR A 359 3.43 -12.37 17.18
C TYR A 359 4.72 -11.69 17.60
N LEU A 360 4.66 -10.42 18.00
CA LEU A 360 5.81 -9.67 18.52
C LEU A 360 6.32 -10.30 19.81
N ASP A 361 5.42 -10.60 20.76
CA ASP A 361 5.75 -11.27 22.02
C ASP A 361 6.37 -12.64 21.78
N SER A 362 5.78 -13.43 20.85
CA SER A 362 6.29 -14.75 20.50
C SER A 362 7.69 -14.72 19.89
N ALA A 363 8.02 -13.62 19.18
CA ALA A 363 9.32 -13.41 18.56
C ALA A 363 10.32 -12.66 19.47
N GLY A 364 9.89 -12.19 20.65
CA GLY A 364 10.70 -11.38 21.55
C GLY A 364 11.08 -10.02 20.98
N ILE A 365 10.21 -9.42 20.15
CA ILE A 365 10.44 -8.14 19.48
C ILE A 365 9.75 -7.02 20.27
N ASP A 366 10.53 -6.04 20.71
CA ASP A 366 10.01 -4.82 21.34
C ASP A 366 9.78 -3.75 20.28
N ALA A 367 8.53 -3.60 19.87
CA ALA A 367 8.11 -2.66 18.83
C ALA A 367 7.93 -1.25 19.42
N ARG A 368 9.03 -0.50 19.52
CA ARG A 368 9.02 0.88 20.00
C ARG A 368 9.65 1.84 19.00
N PRO A 369 9.06 3.06 18.88
CA PRO A 369 9.69 4.13 18.12
C PRO A 369 11.08 4.47 18.70
N GLY A 370 12.04 4.66 17.82
CA GLY A 370 13.37 5.11 18.20
C GLY A 370 13.50 6.64 18.28
N SER A 371 14.74 7.10 18.50
CA SER A 371 15.02 8.52 18.69
C SER A 371 14.67 9.39 17.49
N ALA A 372 14.92 8.90 16.27
CA ALA A 372 14.59 9.63 15.04
C ALA A 372 13.06 9.84 14.89
N THR A 373 12.27 8.80 15.15
CA THR A 373 10.81 8.89 15.09
C THR A 373 10.24 9.83 16.14
N HIS A 374 10.68 9.72 17.40
CA HIS A 374 10.25 10.65 18.46
C HIS A 374 10.60 12.10 18.14
N ARG A 375 11.81 12.33 17.63
CA ARG A 375 12.25 13.68 17.30
C ARG A 375 11.51 14.23 16.09
N PHE A 376 11.15 13.36 15.13
CA PHE A 376 10.34 13.76 13.98
C PHE A 376 8.91 14.15 14.39
N ALA A 377 8.28 13.38 15.25
CA ALA A 377 6.94 13.70 15.79
C ALA A 377 6.95 15.04 16.53
N GLN A 378 7.97 15.28 17.40
CA GLN A 378 8.14 16.56 18.07
C GLN A 378 8.32 17.71 17.07
N ALA A 379 9.15 17.51 16.03
CA ALA A 379 9.40 18.53 15.01
C ALA A 379 8.12 18.89 14.22
N LEU A 380 7.25 17.92 13.93
CA LEU A 380 5.96 18.17 13.31
C LEU A 380 5.04 18.99 14.23
N GLU A 381 4.97 18.67 15.51
CA GLU A 381 4.19 19.43 16.50
C GLU A 381 4.67 20.88 16.62
N GLU A 382 5.99 21.10 16.67
CA GLU A 382 6.60 22.42 16.68
C GLU A 382 6.30 23.19 15.38
N TYR A 383 6.32 22.49 14.22
CA TYR A 383 6.02 23.05 12.91
C TYR A 383 4.55 23.49 12.81
N ASP A 384 3.61 22.68 13.26
CA ASP A 384 2.16 22.96 13.23
C ASP A 384 1.79 24.11 14.17
N ARG A 385 2.54 24.25 15.27
CA ARG A 385 2.46 25.41 16.17
C ARG A 385 3.15 26.66 15.63
N HIS A 386 3.63 26.63 14.39
CA HIS A 386 4.38 27.73 13.73
C HIS A 386 5.69 28.13 14.46
N GLN A 387 6.25 27.22 15.25
CA GLN A 387 7.53 27.39 15.95
C GLN A 387 8.69 26.95 15.05
N TYR A 388 8.79 27.54 13.86
CA TYR A 388 9.70 27.06 12.80
C TYR A 388 11.17 27.02 13.18
N GLY A 389 11.62 27.87 14.12
CA GLY A 389 12.98 27.83 14.64
C GLY A 389 13.27 26.59 15.49
N ALA A 390 12.33 26.18 16.35
CA ALA A 390 12.42 24.95 17.13
C ALA A 390 12.28 23.73 16.22
N ALA A 391 11.28 23.73 15.34
CA ALA A 391 11.06 22.68 14.36
C ALA A 391 12.29 22.41 13.49
N LEU A 392 12.96 23.48 13.01
CA LEU A 392 14.21 23.37 12.25
C LEU A 392 15.28 22.61 13.03
N GLN A 393 15.51 22.97 14.30
CA GLN A 393 16.49 22.30 15.15
C GLN A 393 16.13 20.82 15.36
N SER A 394 14.86 20.52 15.60
CA SER A 394 14.37 19.14 15.77
C SER A 394 14.52 18.33 14.48
N PHE A 395 14.18 18.89 13.31
CA PHE A 395 14.39 18.22 12.01
C PHE A 395 15.88 18.02 11.69
N GLU A 396 16.76 18.95 12.06
CA GLU A 396 18.22 18.76 11.91
C GLU A 396 18.77 17.63 12.80
N VAL A 397 18.13 17.36 13.95
CA VAL A 397 18.46 16.17 14.76
C VAL A 397 18.03 14.90 14.01
N VAL A 398 16.81 14.86 13.46
CA VAL A 398 16.35 13.73 12.66
C VAL A 398 17.31 13.47 11.50
N GLN A 399 17.72 14.51 10.76
CA GLN A 399 18.67 14.39 9.65
C GLN A 399 20.02 13.82 10.08
N ARG A 400 20.49 14.14 11.29
CA ARG A 400 21.74 13.55 11.81
C ARG A 400 21.60 12.08 12.19
N LEU A 401 20.42 11.67 12.73
CA LEU A 401 20.14 10.29 13.10
C LEU A 401 19.89 9.41 11.87
N ASN A 402 19.19 9.95 10.88
CA ASN A 402 18.96 9.31 9.60
C ASN A 402 18.99 10.36 8.47
N PRO A 403 20.15 10.51 7.77
CA PRO A 403 20.27 11.44 6.64
C PRO A 403 19.32 11.17 5.48
N HIS A 404 18.76 9.96 5.44
CA HIS A 404 17.86 9.49 4.39
C HIS A 404 16.40 9.44 4.84
N TYR A 405 16.04 10.08 5.96
CA TYR A 405 14.68 10.06 6.50
C TYR A 405 13.69 10.66 5.50
N PRO A 406 12.61 9.93 5.12
CA PRO A 406 11.70 10.35 4.06
C PRO A 406 11.00 11.69 4.34
N GLY A 407 11.18 12.67 3.47
CA GLY A 407 10.59 14.02 3.58
C GLY A 407 11.40 15.01 4.39
N ILE A 408 12.54 14.64 4.97
CA ILE A 408 13.30 15.50 5.89
C ILE A 408 13.77 16.79 5.22
N TYR A 409 14.30 16.71 4.01
CA TYR A 409 14.84 17.89 3.31
C TYR A 409 13.76 18.90 2.94
N LYS A 410 12.54 18.43 2.66
CA LYS A 410 11.40 19.32 2.40
C LYS A 410 11.06 20.14 3.64
N TYR A 411 10.98 19.51 4.82
CA TYR A 411 10.69 20.21 6.08
C TYR A 411 11.80 21.18 6.46
N LEU A 412 13.07 20.79 6.30
CA LEU A 412 14.21 21.67 6.55
C LEU A 412 14.20 22.91 5.64
N ALA A 413 13.93 22.74 4.35
CA ALA A 413 13.86 23.84 3.40
C ALA A 413 12.68 24.78 3.73
N ASP A 414 11.50 24.23 4.00
CA ASP A 414 10.29 25.00 4.29
C ASP A 414 10.41 25.78 5.62
N CYS A 415 11.01 25.18 6.67
CA CYS A 415 11.30 25.90 7.91
C CYS A 415 12.24 27.10 7.68
N ARG A 416 13.31 26.92 6.90
CA ARG A 416 14.27 27.99 6.58
C ARG A 416 13.59 29.13 5.80
N GLU A 417 12.77 28.79 4.80
CA GLU A 417 12.01 29.78 4.03
C GLU A 417 11.04 30.57 4.93
N LYS A 418 10.29 29.89 5.80
CA LYS A 418 9.34 30.55 6.70
C LYS A 418 10.04 31.46 7.72
N ILE A 419 11.20 31.07 8.22
CA ILE A 419 12.02 31.90 9.12
C ILE A 419 12.53 33.15 8.37
N GLN A 420 13.05 33.01 7.13
CA GLN A 420 13.51 34.11 6.31
C GLN A 420 12.37 35.10 5.99
N ASN A 421 11.17 34.59 5.75
CA ASN A 421 9.97 35.39 5.53
C ASN A 421 9.36 36.00 6.79
N GLY A 422 10.06 35.93 7.92
CA GLY A 422 9.63 36.50 9.20
C GLY A 422 8.46 35.77 9.89
N LYS A 423 8.08 34.59 9.37
CA LYS A 423 7.03 33.76 9.96
C LYS A 423 7.64 32.96 11.13
N GLY A 424 6.92 32.90 12.26
CA GLY A 424 7.34 32.08 13.41
C GLY A 424 8.45 32.69 14.27
N ARG A 425 8.68 34.01 14.21
CA ARG A 425 9.36 34.69 15.31
C ARG A 425 8.49 34.57 16.56
N ALA A 426 8.87 33.69 17.47
CA ALA A 426 8.37 33.79 18.83
C ALA A 426 8.60 35.26 19.27
N LEU A 427 7.53 35.94 19.68
CA LEU A 427 7.65 37.26 20.30
C LEU A 427 8.83 37.19 21.28
N GLY A 428 9.87 37.97 21.05
CA GLY A 428 11.04 38.00 21.94
C GLY A 428 10.60 38.26 23.37
N ALA A 429 11.36 37.89 24.35
CA ALA A 429 11.00 38.12 25.77
C ALA A 429 10.55 39.57 26.00
N VAL A 430 11.15 40.52 25.28
CA VAL A 430 10.79 41.96 25.33
C VAL A 430 9.42 42.20 24.69
N GLU A 431 9.09 41.58 23.56
CA GLU A 431 7.79 41.71 22.88
C GLU A 431 6.65 41.06 23.66
N ARG A 432 6.92 39.92 24.37
CA ARG A 432 5.97 39.32 25.32
C ARG A 432 5.72 40.21 26.51
N LEU A 433 6.76 40.82 27.06
CA LEU A 433 6.67 41.82 28.15
C LEU A 433 5.87 43.05 27.72
N LEU A 434 6.14 43.59 26.53
CA LEU A 434 5.39 44.71 25.96
C LEU A 434 3.90 44.34 25.71
N PHE A 435 3.62 43.14 25.19
CA PHE A 435 2.24 42.65 24.99
C PHE A 435 1.49 42.47 26.31
N LEU A 436 2.15 41.89 27.33
CA LEU A 436 1.57 41.77 28.68
C LEU A 436 1.38 43.14 29.34
N ALA A 437 2.32 44.07 29.16
CA ALA A 437 2.23 45.44 29.66
C ALA A 437 1.06 46.19 28.99
N THR A 438 0.83 46.03 27.67
CA THR A 438 -0.32 46.65 26.98
C THR A 438 -1.67 46.09 27.48
N ILE A 439 -1.77 44.78 27.73
CA ILE A 439 -2.95 44.16 28.32
C ILE A 439 -3.18 44.68 29.75
N ALA A 440 -2.13 44.78 30.55
CA ALA A 440 -2.22 45.31 31.93
C ALA A 440 -2.72 46.78 31.96
N VAL A 441 -2.17 47.62 31.06
CA VAL A 441 -2.62 49.02 30.90
C VAL A 441 -4.08 49.10 30.42
N ALA A 442 -4.49 48.28 29.47
CA ALA A 442 -5.88 48.20 28.98
C ALA A 442 -6.85 47.79 30.11
N LEU A 443 -6.45 46.82 30.94
CA LEU A 443 -7.20 46.38 32.11
C LEU A 443 -7.31 47.48 33.19
N LEU A 444 -6.23 48.23 33.43
CA LEU A 444 -6.22 49.37 34.36
C LEU A 444 -7.12 50.51 33.86
N ILE A 445 -7.16 50.81 32.57
CA ILE A 445 -8.03 51.81 31.98
C ILE A 445 -9.52 51.37 32.11
N LEU A 446 -9.83 50.09 31.90
CA LEU A 446 -11.16 49.54 32.06
C LEU A 446 -11.60 49.60 33.53
N LEU A 447 -10.75 49.25 34.46
CA LEU A 447 -10.99 49.38 35.91
C LEU A 447 -11.25 50.84 36.34
N ALA A 448 -10.41 51.76 35.88
CA ALA A 448 -10.59 53.19 36.17
C ALA A 448 -11.90 53.72 35.61
N ARG A 449 -12.30 53.34 34.38
CA ARG A 449 -13.62 53.69 33.82
C ARG A 449 -14.78 53.12 34.62
N PHE A 450 -14.62 51.91 35.17
CA PHE A 450 -15.65 51.28 35.99
C PHE A 450 -15.78 51.93 37.35
N VAL A 451 -14.67 52.38 37.96
CA VAL A 451 -14.66 53.11 39.25
C VAL A 451 -15.25 54.51 39.10
N ILE A 452 -14.89 55.23 38.01
CA ILE A 452 -15.38 56.60 37.76
C ILE A 452 -16.87 56.62 37.39
N ARG A 453 -17.43 55.57 36.86
CA ARG A 453 -18.89 55.45 36.52
C ARG A 453 -19.79 55.03 37.67
N ARG A 454 -19.29 54.94 38.92
CA ARG A 454 -20.21 54.74 40.05
C ARG A 454 -20.91 56.04 40.35
N PRO A 455 -22.25 56.14 40.18
CA PRO A 455 -22.98 57.31 40.62
C PRO A 455 -22.91 57.34 42.14
N SER A 456 -22.47 58.49 42.68
CA SER A 456 -22.63 58.83 44.09
C SER A 456 -24.11 58.80 44.44
N LYS A 457 -24.51 57.76 45.15
CA LYS A 457 -25.83 57.83 45.85
C LYS A 457 -25.63 58.69 47.11
N LEU A 458 -26.10 59.93 47.07
CA LEU A 458 -26.53 60.68 48.18
C LEU A 458 -27.95 60.29 48.50
#